data_848766adc2539acaa6b6e617815bb68e
#
_entry.id   848766adc2539acaa6b6e617815bb68e
#
_cell.length_a   1.000
_cell.length_b   1.000
_cell.length_c   1.000
_cell.angle_alpha   90.00
_cell.angle_beta   90.00
_cell.angle_gamma   90.00
#
_symmetry.space_group_name_H-M   'P 1'
#
loop_
_entity.id
_entity.type
_entity.pdbx_description
1 polymer ?
#
loop_
_entity_poly.entity_id
_entity_poly.type
_entity_poly.pdbx_seq_one_letter_code
_entity_poly.pdbx_strand_id
1 'polypeptide(L)'
;MIVENKEHLPELLHNALSQNRPPVEGEIHVTTLIGPPMIDYLRRKHWDELVDDSSSRLFAMLGTGLHAGIANDGRIEHAKKVIEGMLDTWKKIDHDVQMSILNDLLKSLDSVGRTGIESQLSLKLSDRWVLVGTDDHFDENAGKLMDWKITSVWSVLFADHNWEDQLNVYAYMRRKLGYEVKSLEVWALLRDWQKSKAKYDNDPKYPKVPFARIPLRLWDIQEQEDYIYDRLILFDGAPSECTPEEKWESPTVYKVMKQGRKSALIATRWINNEKKDLLTIADALSAAKAKKHIVDGTKIYIEKFEGQARRCQDYCLVHPFCKYYKGDK
;
A
#
# COMPACT_ATOMS: atom_id res chain seq x y z
N MET A 1 5.28 -17.48 13.69
CA MET A 1 4.29 -16.41 13.97
C MET A 1 2.95 -17.06 14.31
N ILE A 2 2.33 -16.66 15.41
CA ILE A 2 1.05 -17.14 15.92
C ILE A 2 -0.03 -16.13 15.49
N VAL A 3 -1.21 -16.62 15.07
CA VAL A 3 -2.39 -15.77 14.80
C VAL A 3 -3.48 -16.16 15.77
N GLU A 4 -3.84 -15.24 16.65
CA GLU A 4 -4.89 -15.43 17.66
C GLU A 4 -6.26 -15.01 17.10
N ASN A 5 -7.33 -15.40 17.80
CA ASN A 5 -8.71 -15.03 17.50
C ASN A 5 -9.36 -14.38 18.73
N LYS A 6 -8.84 -13.23 19.14
CA LYS A 6 -9.31 -12.52 20.35
C LYS A 6 -10.74 -12.02 20.22
N GLU A 7 -11.12 -11.61 19.01
CA GLU A 7 -12.45 -11.10 18.70
C GLU A 7 -13.48 -12.20 18.37
N HIS A 8 -13.11 -13.47 18.56
CA HIS A 8 -14.00 -14.63 18.33
C HIS A 8 -14.64 -14.65 16.93
N LEU A 9 -13.85 -14.35 15.90
CA LEU A 9 -14.31 -14.48 14.51
C LEU A 9 -14.74 -15.93 14.22
N PRO A 10 -15.71 -16.14 13.31
CA PRO A 10 -16.09 -17.48 12.88
C PRO A 10 -14.88 -18.29 12.44
N GLU A 11 -14.83 -19.57 12.78
CA GLU A 11 -13.66 -20.45 12.57
C GLU A 11 -13.17 -20.45 11.12
N LEU A 12 -14.08 -20.53 10.14
CA LEU A 12 -13.72 -20.49 8.73
C LEU A 12 -13.01 -19.19 8.35
N LEU A 13 -13.46 -18.05 8.90
CA LEU A 13 -12.86 -16.76 8.65
C LEU A 13 -11.50 -16.65 9.33
N HIS A 14 -11.40 -17.06 10.60
CA HIS A 14 -10.12 -17.11 11.31
C HIS A 14 -9.09 -17.97 10.57
N ASN A 15 -9.47 -19.19 10.12
CA ASN A 15 -8.58 -20.08 9.39
C ASN A 15 -8.09 -19.46 8.08
N ALA A 16 -8.94 -18.76 7.33
CA ALA A 16 -8.56 -18.04 6.12
C ALA A 16 -7.55 -16.91 6.40
N LEU A 17 -7.71 -16.20 7.53
CA LEU A 17 -6.85 -15.09 7.94
C LEU A 17 -5.54 -15.54 8.60
N SER A 18 -5.46 -16.81 9.04
CA SER A 18 -4.30 -17.35 9.77
C SER A 18 -3.16 -17.81 8.87
N GLN A 19 -3.32 -17.72 7.56
CA GLN A 19 -2.27 -18.12 6.61
C GLN A 19 -1.04 -17.23 6.75
N ASN A 20 0.11 -17.86 6.98
CA ASN A 20 1.40 -17.19 7.18
C ASN A 20 2.48 -17.83 6.33
N ARG A 21 3.40 -16.99 5.82
CA ARG A 21 4.63 -17.45 5.19
C ARG A 21 5.82 -16.86 5.95
N PRO A 22 6.74 -17.70 6.45
CA PRO A 22 7.97 -17.20 7.04
C PRO A 22 8.81 -16.47 6.01
N PRO A 23 9.60 -15.49 6.41
CA PRO A 23 10.60 -14.89 5.54
C PRO A 23 11.59 -15.95 5.04
N VAL A 24 11.91 -15.92 3.76
CA VAL A 24 12.92 -16.81 3.16
C VAL A 24 14.27 -16.10 3.20
N GLU A 25 15.32 -16.83 3.60
CA GLU A 25 16.67 -16.28 3.60
C GLU A 25 17.12 -15.99 2.17
N GLY A 26 17.75 -14.84 1.96
CA GLY A 26 18.19 -14.41 0.63
C GLY A 26 17.09 -13.84 -0.26
N GLU A 27 15.81 -13.92 0.14
CA GLU A 27 14.71 -13.28 -0.60
C GLU A 27 14.29 -11.97 0.05
N ILE A 28 14.03 -10.97 -0.79
CA ILE A 28 13.41 -9.71 -0.39
C ILE A 28 12.21 -9.42 -1.30
N HIS A 29 11.04 -9.27 -0.69
CA HIS A 29 9.84 -8.90 -1.43
C HIS A 29 9.83 -7.41 -1.77
N VAL A 30 9.24 -7.03 -2.91
CA VAL A 30 9.10 -5.62 -3.33
C VAL A 30 8.53 -4.77 -2.20
N THR A 31 7.45 -5.20 -1.57
CA THR A 31 6.82 -4.48 -0.45
C THR A 31 7.70 -4.40 0.81
N THR A 32 8.59 -5.37 1.00
CA THR A 32 9.59 -5.35 2.07
C THR A 32 10.72 -4.37 1.75
N LEU A 33 11.23 -4.40 0.53
CA LEU A 33 12.32 -3.51 0.07
C LEU A 33 11.96 -2.04 0.24
N ILE A 34 10.74 -1.64 -0.13
CA ILE A 34 10.25 -0.25 0.02
C ILE A 34 9.82 0.08 1.45
N GLY A 35 9.70 -0.91 2.32
CA GLY A 35 9.30 -0.75 3.72
C GLY A 35 10.46 -0.49 4.68
N PRO A 36 10.20 -0.29 5.98
CA PRO A 36 11.24 -0.06 6.98
C PRO A 36 12.13 -1.28 7.21
N PRO A 37 13.45 -1.18 7.03
CA PRO A 37 14.38 -2.30 7.23
C PRO A 37 14.35 -2.89 8.64
N MET A 38 14.15 -2.04 9.66
CA MET A 38 14.04 -2.48 11.06
C MET A 38 12.87 -3.45 11.28
N ILE A 39 11.76 -3.24 10.59
CA ILE A 39 10.58 -4.13 10.70
C ILE A 39 10.91 -5.50 10.12
N ASP A 40 11.53 -5.58 8.95
CA ASP A 40 11.92 -6.86 8.35
C ASP A 40 12.99 -7.58 9.19
N TYR A 41 14.00 -6.85 9.66
CA TYR A 41 15.04 -7.40 10.53
C TYR A 41 14.46 -8.05 11.80
N LEU A 42 13.57 -7.34 12.51
CA LEU A 42 12.94 -7.87 13.72
C LEU A 42 11.95 -9.01 13.39
N ARG A 43 11.24 -8.92 12.27
CA ARG A 43 10.34 -9.96 11.80
C ARG A 43 11.08 -11.27 11.50
N ARG A 44 12.23 -11.21 10.84
CA ARG A 44 13.06 -12.38 10.57
C ARG A 44 13.62 -12.97 11.87
N LYS A 45 14.11 -12.11 12.75
CA LYS A 45 14.75 -12.50 14.00
C LYS A 45 13.78 -13.14 15.01
N HIS A 46 12.55 -12.64 15.08
CA HIS A 46 11.56 -13.02 16.08
C HIS A 46 10.32 -13.70 15.48
N TRP A 47 10.43 -14.28 14.28
CA TRP A 47 9.30 -14.84 13.55
C TRP A 47 8.41 -15.77 14.39
N ASP A 48 9.02 -16.67 15.15
CA ASP A 48 8.29 -17.68 15.94
C ASP A 48 7.66 -17.10 17.22
N GLU A 49 8.13 -15.94 17.65
CA GLU A 49 7.64 -15.20 18.82
C GLU A 49 6.54 -14.18 18.47
N LEU A 50 6.36 -13.85 17.18
CA LEU A 50 5.38 -12.86 16.75
C LEU A 50 3.96 -13.38 16.97
N VAL A 51 3.14 -12.51 17.57
CA VAL A 51 1.71 -12.74 17.79
C VAL A 51 0.92 -11.65 17.08
N ASP A 52 -0.04 -12.05 16.26
CA ASP A 52 -0.98 -11.17 15.56
C ASP A 52 -2.41 -11.60 15.89
N ASP A 53 -3.40 -10.77 15.59
CA ASP A 53 -4.81 -11.13 15.72
C ASP A 53 -5.50 -11.19 14.36
N SER A 54 -6.35 -12.18 14.14
CA SER A 54 -7.03 -12.34 12.86
C SER A 54 -7.90 -11.14 12.47
N SER A 55 -8.43 -10.40 13.45
CA SER A 55 -9.24 -9.20 13.18
C SER A 55 -8.44 -8.08 12.50
N SER A 56 -7.15 -7.95 12.78
CA SER A 56 -6.24 -6.97 12.15
C SER A 56 -6.10 -7.20 10.63
N ARG A 57 -6.36 -8.42 10.17
CA ARG A 57 -6.17 -8.88 8.79
C ARG A 57 -7.42 -8.79 7.92
N LEU A 58 -8.57 -8.43 8.47
CA LEU A 58 -9.84 -8.37 7.73
C LEU A 58 -9.77 -7.45 6.50
N PHE A 59 -9.14 -6.29 6.63
CA PHE A 59 -8.99 -5.37 5.49
C PHE A 59 -8.00 -5.87 4.43
N ALA A 60 -6.97 -6.60 4.83
CA ALA A 60 -6.06 -7.24 3.88
C ALA A 60 -6.77 -8.32 3.05
N MET A 61 -7.69 -9.06 3.67
CA MET A 61 -8.53 -10.05 2.98
C MET A 61 -9.40 -9.42 1.89
N LEU A 62 -9.92 -8.21 2.08
CA LEU A 62 -10.67 -7.49 1.03
C LEU A 62 -9.76 -7.22 -0.18
N GLY A 63 -8.53 -6.79 0.03
CA GLY A 63 -7.54 -6.63 -1.03
C GLY A 63 -7.31 -7.93 -1.79
N THR A 64 -6.99 -9.00 -1.08
CA THR A 64 -6.78 -10.34 -1.67
C THR A 64 -7.99 -10.82 -2.46
N GLY A 65 -9.21 -10.60 -1.95
CA GLY A 65 -10.44 -10.96 -2.65
C GLY A 65 -10.66 -10.18 -3.96
N LEU A 66 -10.33 -8.89 -3.97
CA LEU A 66 -10.36 -8.06 -5.18
C LEU A 66 -9.39 -8.59 -6.23
N HIS A 67 -8.13 -8.79 -5.85
CA HIS A 67 -7.09 -9.31 -6.74
C HIS A 67 -7.48 -10.67 -7.33
N ALA A 68 -7.94 -11.59 -6.49
CA ALA A 68 -8.40 -12.91 -6.94
C ALA A 68 -9.59 -12.82 -7.92
N GLY A 69 -10.55 -11.92 -7.68
CA GLY A 69 -11.69 -11.67 -8.56
C GLY A 69 -11.26 -11.16 -9.93
N ILE A 70 -10.38 -10.16 -9.96
CA ILE A 70 -9.86 -9.57 -11.20
C ILE A 70 -9.00 -10.59 -11.96
N ALA A 71 -8.13 -11.32 -11.27
CA ALA A 71 -7.28 -12.33 -11.88
C ALA A 71 -8.11 -13.46 -12.52
N ASN A 72 -9.19 -13.88 -11.88
CA ASN A 72 -10.10 -14.89 -12.43
C ASN A 72 -10.82 -14.39 -13.69
N ASP A 73 -11.36 -13.18 -13.68
CA ASP A 73 -12.02 -12.55 -14.84
C ASP A 73 -11.05 -12.35 -16.01
N GLY A 74 -9.82 -11.91 -15.73
CA GLY A 74 -8.79 -11.74 -16.75
C GLY A 74 -8.39 -13.05 -17.42
N ARG A 75 -8.33 -14.16 -16.68
CA ARG A 75 -8.09 -15.49 -17.25
C ARG A 75 -9.22 -15.95 -18.18
N ILE A 76 -10.48 -15.73 -17.77
CA ILE A 76 -11.66 -16.05 -18.58
C ILE A 76 -11.67 -15.22 -19.86
N GLU A 77 -11.41 -13.93 -19.80
CA GLU A 77 -11.40 -13.04 -20.95
C GLU A 77 -10.26 -13.38 -21.94
N HIS A 78 -9.09 -13.75 -21.42
CA HIS A 78 -7.99 -14.23 -22.25
C HIS A 78 -8.35 -15.54 -22.96
N ALA A 79 -8.92 -16.50 -22.24
CA ALA A 79 -9.39 -17.76 -22.82
C ALA A 79 -10.41 -17.53 -23.93
N LYS A 80 -11.37 -16.61 -23.74
CA LYS A 80 -12.35 -16.23 -24.78
C LYS A 80 -11.66 -15.69 -26.02
N LYS A 81 -10.72 -14.75 -25.89
CA LYS A 81 -9.99 -14.17 -27.06
C LYS A 81 -9.19 -15.22 -27.82
N VAL A 82 -8.53 -16.16 -27.13
CA VAL A 82 -7.81 -17.26 -27.78
C VAL A 82 -8.78 -18.16 -28.54
N ILE A 83 -9.91 -18.51 -27.94
CA ILE A 83 -10.94 -19.34 -28.57
C ILE A 83 -11.56 -18.60 -29.76
N GLU A 84 -11.89 -17.31 -29.63
CA GLU A 84 -12.45 -16.49 -30.73
C GLU A 84 -11.48 -16.37 -31.89
N GLY A 85 -10.18 -16.17 -31.64
CA GLY A 85 -9.15 -16.14 -32.68
C GLY A 85 -8.96 -17.48 -33.42
N MET A 86 -9.35 -18.58 -32.77
CA MET A 86 -9.28 -19.91 -33.33
C MET A 86 -10.57 -20.34 -34.06
N LEU A 87 -11.69 -19.63 -33.88
CA LEU A 87 -13.03 -20.06 -34.32
C LEU A 87 -13.14 -20.36 -35.81
N ASP A 88 -12.50 -19.60 -36.71
CA ASP A 88 -12.54 -19.82 -38.13
C ASP A 88 -11.70 -21.03 -38.58
N THR A 89 -10.65 -21.35 -37.86
CA THR A 89 -9.83 -22.53 -38.05
C THR A 89 -10.47 -23.74 -37.37
N TRP A 90 -11.10 -23.52 -36.18
CA TRP A 90 -11.72 -24.55 -35.35
C TRP A 90 -12.80 -25.37 -36.07
N LYS A 91 -13.66 -24.70 -36.85
CA LYS A 91 -14.75 -25.34 -37.60
C LYS A 91 -14.27 -26.32 -38.66
N LYS A 92 -12.98 -26.29 -39.00
CA LYS A 92 -12.36 -27.15 -40.05
C LYS A 92 -11.51 -28.29 -39.48
N ILE A 93 -11.41 -28.39 -38.16
CA ILE A 93 -10.56 -29.36 -37.44
C ILE A 93 -11.42 -30.52 -36.95
N ASP A 94 -10.88 -31.72 -37.01
CA ASP A 94 -11.51 -32.94 -36.47
C ASP A 94 -11.79 -32.80 -34.95
N HIS A 95 -12.89 -33.41 -34.46
CA HIS A 95 -13.37 -33.29 -33.10
C HIS A 95 -12.32 -33.73 -32.04
N ASP A 96 -11.59 -34.81 -32.32
CA ASP A 96 -10.61 -35.34 -31.36
C ASP A 96 -9.40 -34.42 -31.26
N VAL A 97 -9.02 -33.78 -32.36
CA VAL A 97 -7.98 -32.74 -32.37
C VAL A 97 -8.46 -31.48 -31.67
N GLN A 98 -9.74 -31.11 -31.83
CA GLN A 98 -10.35 -29.99 -31.06
C GLN A 98 -10.26 -30.25 -29.56
N MET A 99 -10.61 -31.44 -29.08
CA MET A 99 -10.56 -31.80 -27.67
C MET A 99 -9.13 -31.85 -27.14
N SER A 100 -8.16 -32.29 -27.93
CA SER A 100 -6.73 -32.23 -27.57
C SER A 100 -6.25 -30.79 -27.37
N ILE A 101 -6.56 -29.91 -28.34
CA ILE A 101 -6.21 -28.48 -28.27
C ILE A 101 -6.88 -27.82 -27.08
N LEU A 102 -8.15 -28.15 -26.79
CA LEU A 102 -8.88 -27.61 -25.64
C LEU A 102 -8.23 -28.05 -24.32
N ASN A 103 -7.83 -29.31 -24.18
CA ASN A 103 -7.14 -29.83 -23.02
C ASN A 103 -5.75 -29.19 -22.84
N ASP A 104 -5.02 -28.94 -23.90
CA ASP A 104 -3.73 -28.26 -23.85
C ASP A 104 -3.91 -26.77 -23.53
N LEU A 105 -4.96 -26.14 -24.03
CA LEU A 105 -5.35 -24.79 -23.68
C LEU A 105 -5.73 -24.69 -22.20
N LEU A 106 -6.53 -25.60 -21.68
CA LEU A 106 -6.89 -25.66 -20.25
C LEU A 106 -5.66 -25.85 -19.36
N LYS A 107 -4.73 -26.74 -19.75
CA LYS A 107 -3.43 -26.89 -19.07
C LYS A 107 -2.58 -25.62 -19.15
N SER A 108 -2.60 -24.94 -20.30
CA SER A 108 -1.90 -23.67 -20.47
C SER A 108 -2.55 -22.55 -19.67
N LEU A 109 -3.86 -22.59 -19.49
CA LEU A 109 -4.60 -21.66 -18.62
C LEU A 109 -4.26 -21.85 -17.14
N ASP A 110 -4.01 -23.07 -16.68
CA ASP A 110 -3.45 -23.33 -15.35
C ASP A 110 -2.00 -22.81 -15.21
N SER A 111 -1.27 -22.69 -16.32
CA SER A 111 0.07 -22.07 -16.37
C SER A 111 0.03 -20.55 -16.62
N VAL A 112 -1.13 -19.97 -16.87
CA VAL A 112 -1.39 -18.59 -17.27
C VAL A 112 -1.28 -17.57 -16.11
N GLY A 113 -0.51 -17.88 -15.07
CA GLY A 113 0.21 -16.85 -14.33
C GLY A 113 1.11 -15.96 -15.22
N ARG A 114 1.09 -16.19 -16.54
CA ARG A 114 1.92 -15.52 -17.55
C ARG A 114 1.18 -14.46 -18.37
N THR A 115 -0.10 -14.22 -18.19
CA THR A 115 -0.87 -13.24 -18.96
C THR A 115 -0.81 -11.83 -18.43
N GLY A 116 0.21 -11.50 -17.63
CA GLY A 116 0.38 -10.15 -17.12
C GLY A 116 -0.57 -9.78 -15.97
N ILE A 117 -1.36 -10.75 -15.45
CA ILE A 117 -2.22 -10.57 -14.28
C ILE A 117 -1.71 -11.45 -13.14
N GLU A 118 -1.46 -10.88 -11.96
CA GLU A 118 -0.88 -11.58 -10.79
C GLU A 118 0.41 -12.33 -11.16
N SER A 119 1.31 -11.66 -11.90
CA SER A 119 2.54 -12.31 -12.38
C SER A 119 3.60 -12.36 -11.29
N GLN A 120 4.06 -13.56 -10.97
CA GLN A 120 5.20 -13.73 -10.08
C GLN A 120 6.50 -13.36 -10.79
N LEU A 121 7.23 -12.44 -10.21
CA LEU A 121 8.51 -11.96 -10.69
C LEU A 121 9.63 -12.34 -9.72
N SER A 122 10.78 -12.70 -10.27
CA SER A 122 11.99 -13.00 -9.50
C SER A 122 13.21 -12.47 -10.25
N LEU A 123 14.05 -11.70 -9.56
CA LEU A 123 15.25 -11.11 -10.15
C LEU A 123 16.42 -11.22 -9.16
N LYS A 124 17.51 -11.90 -9.58
CA LYS A 124 18.73 -11.92 -8.79
C LYS A 124 19.39 -10.55 -8.86
N LEU A 125 19.54 -9.87 -7.71
CA LEU A 125 20.19 -8.57 -7.60
C LEU A 125 21.66 -8.68 -7.20
N SER A 126 22.00 -9.66 -6.35
CA SER A 126 23.35 -9.94 -5.88
C SER A 126 23.49 -11.42 -5.49
N ASP A 127 24.66 -11.82 -5.00
CA ASP A 127 24.81 -13.17 -4.46
C ASP A 127 24.04 -13.42 -3.17
N ARG A 128 23.67 -12.35 -2.48
CA ARG A 128 22.89 -12.39 -1.25
C ARG A 128 21.40 -12.24 -1.48
N TRP A 129 20.97 -11.42 -2.46
CA TRP A 129 19.59 -10.99 -2.57
C TRP A 129 18.93 -11.38 -3.90
N VAL A 130 17.80 -12.02 -3.78
CA VAL A 130 16.83 -12.23 -4.86
C VAL A 130 15.61 -11.36 -4.56
N LEU A 131 15.31 -10.40 -5.44
CA LEU A 131 14.09 -9.59 -5.37
C LEU A 131 12.93 -10.40 -5.92
N VAL A 132 11.87 -10.54 -5.13
CA VAL A 132 10.67 -11.29 -5.50
C VAL A 132 9.42 -10.44 -5.29
N GLY A 133 8.40 -10.70 -6.09
CA GLY A 133 7.11 -10.04 -5.93
C GLY A 133 6.09 -10.53 -6.94
N THR A 134 4.86 -10.10 -6.77
CA THR A 134 3.76 -10.35 -7.72
C THR A 134 3.23 -9.00 -8.14
N ASP A 135 3.31 -8.66 -9.41
CA ASP A 135 2.65 -7.48 -9.93
C ASP A 135 1.20 -7.80 -10.31
N ASP A 136 0.31 -6.84 -10.13
CA ASP A 136 -1.11 -7.07 -10.26
C ASP A 136 -1.54 -7.20 -11.72
N HIS A 137 -1.06 -6.29 -12.58
CA HIS A 137 -1.39 -6.32 -14.01
C HIS A 137 -0.34 -5.59 -14.85
N PHE A 138 0.15 -6.26 -15.88
CA PHE A 138 1.00 -5.69 -16.90
C PHE A 138 0.41 -5.90 -18.31
N ASP A 139 -0.03 -4.81 -18.94
CA ASP A 139 -0.42 -4.82 -20.35
C ASP A 139 0.83 -4.68 -21.22
N GLU A 140 1.32 -5.81 -21.73
CA GLU A 140 2.53 -5.87 -22.56
C GLU A 140 2.40 -5.07 -23.86
N ASN A 141 1.22 -5.05 -24.48
CA ASN A 141 1.00 -4.32 -25.74
C ASN A 141 1.06 -2.81 -25.54
N ALA A 142 0.51 -2.33 -24.45
CA ALA A 142 0.54 -0.92 -24.10
C ALA A 142 1.85 -0.53 -23.35
N GLY A 143 2.60 -1.50 -22.84
CA GLY A 143 3.72 -1.25 -21.93
C GLY A 143 3.27 -0.61 -20.61
N LYS A 144 2.07 -0.96 -20.12
CA LYS A 144 1.44 -0.31 -18.98
C LYS A 144 1.41 -1.24 -17.77
N LEU A 145 2.01 -0.81 -16.67
CA LEU A 145 1.97 -1.51 -15.40
C LEU A 145 0.92 -0.87 -14.50
N MET A 146 0.03 -1.69 -13.95
CA MET A 146 -1.11 -1.27 -13.14
C MET A 146 -1.14 -2.03 -11.82
N ASP A 147 -1.61 -1.35 -10.76
CA ASP A 147 -1.73 -1.92 -9.43
C ASP A 147 -3.11 -1.57 -8.85
N TRP A 148 -3.76 -2.55 -8.22
CA TRP A 148 -5.10 -2.43 -7.67
C TRP A 148 -5.04 -2.11 -6.18
N LYS A 149 -5.74 -1.07 -5.75
CA LYS A 149 -5.79 -0.70 -4.33
C LYS A 149 -7.21 -0.54 -3.83
N ILE A 150 -7.55 -1.16 -2.70
CA ILE A 150 -8.71 -0.79 -1.90
C ILE A 150 -8.24 0.20 -0.85
N THR A 151 -8.64 1.46 -0.97
CA THR A 151 -8.13 2.53 -0.11
C THR A 151 -9.23 3.53 0.27
N SER A 152 -8.88 4.54 1.05
CA SER A 152 -9.80 5.64 1.39
C SER A 152 -9.76 6.74 0.34
N VAL A 153 -10.82 7.56 0.28
CA VAL A 153 -10.82 8.80 -0.52
C VAL A 153 -9.67 9.72 -0.10
N TRP A 154 -9.35 9.78 1.17
CA TRP A 154 -8.25 10.58 1.72
C TRP A 154 -6.89 10.19 1.17
N SER A 155 -6.67 8.91 0.95
CA SER A 155 -5.45 8.40 0.34
C SER A 155 -5.21 8.95 -1.06
N VAL A 156 -6.28 9.14 -1.84
CA VAL A 156 -6.21 9.71 -3.19
C VAL A 156 -6.03 11.23 -3.14
N LEU A 157 -6.68 11.90 -2.20
CA LEU A 157 -6.65 13.36 -2.10
C LEU A 157 -5.29 13.90 -1.62
N PHE A 158 -4.59 13.14 -0.77
CA PHE A 158 -3.35 13.60 -0.13
C PHE A 158 -2.09 12.94 -0.68
N ALA A 159 -2.22 11.95 -1.55
CA ALA A 159 -1.11 11.30 -2.30
C ALA A 159 0.12 10.89 -1.46
N ASP A 160 -0.10 10.51 -0.20
CA ASP A 160 0.96 10.14 0.75
C ASP A 160 1.15 8.62 0.78
N HIS A 161 1.74 8.05 -0.29
CA HIS A 161 1.91 6.61 -0.45
C HIS A 161 3.17 6.25 -1.22
N ASN A 162 3.78 5.10 -0.85
CA ASN A 162 4.90 4.48 -1.58
C ASN A 162 4.44 3.73 -2.86
N TRP A 163 3.34 4.13 -3.47
CA TRP A 163 2.85 3.46 -4.70
C TRP A 163 3.79 3.69 -5.88
N GLU A 164 4.38 4.90 -5.95
CA GLU A 164 5.37 5.22 -6.98
C GLU A 164 6.61 4.35 -6.83
N ASP A 165 7.13 4.21 -5.61
CA ASP A 165 8.27 3.35 -5.30
C ASP A 165 7.97 1.89 -5.68
N GLN A 166 6.82 1.37 -5.23
CA GLN A 166 6.40 0.00 -5.48
C GLN A 166 6.34 -0.31 -6.99
N LEU A 167 5.64 0.53 -7.75
CA LEU A 167 5.47 0.30 -9.17
C LEU A 167 6.77 0.53 -9.97
N ASN A 168 7.65 1.44 -9.54
CA ASN A 168 8.96 1.60 -10.16
C ASN A 168 9.88 0.40 -9.92
N VAL A 169 9.82 -0.24 -8.73
CA VAL A 169 10.56 -1.49 -8.49
C VAL A 169 10.03 -2.63 -9.37
N TYR A 170 8.71 -2.77 -9.53
CA TYR A 170 8.15 -3.74 -10.47
C TYR A 170 8.49 -3.42 -11.93
N ALA A 171 8.49 -2.14 -12.32
CA ALA A 171 8.89 -1.70 -13.65
C ALA A 171 10.35 -2.04 -13.94
N TYR A 172 11.24 -1.88 -12.97
CA TYR A 172 12.63 -2.33 -13.07
C TYR A 172 12.71 -3.84 -13.31
N MET A 173 12.00 -4.65 -12.52
CA MET A 173 11.97 -6.10 -12.70
C MET A 173 11.50 -6.48 -14.10
N ARG A 174 10.40 -5.87 -14.60
CA ARG A 174 9.89 -6.08 -15.95
C ARG A 174 10.90 -5.71 -17.02
N ARG A 175 11.56 -4.54 -16.90
CA ARG A 175 12.61 -4.09 -17.83
C ARG A 175 13.80 -5.05 -17.87
N LYS A 176 14.26 -5.56 -16.71
CA LYS A 176 15.35 -6.56 -16.64
C LYS A 176 14.95 -7.91 -17.22
N LEU A 177 13.67 -8.24 -17.27
CA LEU A 177 13.11 -9.41 -17.91
C LEU A 177 12.87 -9.21 -19.43
N GLY A 178 13.20 -8.05 -19.99
CA GLY A 178 13.12 -7.74 -21.43
C GLY A 178 11.82 -7.08 -21.87
N TYR A 179 10.95 -6.66 -20.95
CA TYR A 179 9.71 -5.96 -21.28
C TYR A 179 9.91 -4.45 -21.35
N GLU A 180 9.22 -3.79 -22.27
CA GLU A 180 9.18 -2.33 -22.35
C GLU A 180 8.07 -1.79 -21.45
N VAL A 181 8.42 -1.03 -20.41
CA VAL A 181 7.46 -0.33 -19.54
C VAL A 181 7.43 1.15 -19.90
N LYS A 182 6.25 1.66 -20.27
CA LYS A 182 6.01 3.02 -20.76
C LYS A 182 5.24 3.89 -19.75
N SER A 183 4.41 3.28 -18.89
CA SER A 183 3.58 4.03 -17.94
C SER A 183 3.20 3.19 -16.73
N LEU A 184 2.96 3.91 -15.62
CA LEU A 184 2.53 3.35 -14.34
C LEU A 184 1.20 3.97 -13.93
N GLU A 185 0.29 3.16 -13.38
CA GLU A 185 -1.01 3.65 -12.91
C GLU A 185 -1.51 2.82 -11.72
N VAL A 186 -2.01 3.50 -10.69
CA VAL A 186 -2.78 2.86 -9.61
C VAL A 186 -4.27 2.99 -9.89
N TRP A 187 -5.00 1.91 -9.72
CA TRP A 187 -6.43 1.85 -9.85
C TRP A 187 -7.04 1.63 -8.46
N ALA A 188 -7.58 2.70 -7.89
CA ALA A 188 -8.03 2.74 -6.51
C ALA A 188 -9.55 2.60 -6.39
N LEU A 189 -10.01 1.56 -5.67
CA LEU A 189 -11.39 1.45 -5.18
C LEU A 189 -11.50 2.17 -3.83
N LEU A 190 -12.46 3.11 -3.73
CA LEU A 190 -12.59 4.03 -2.61
C LEU A 190 -13.65 3.51 -1.63
N ARG A 191 -13.20 2.79 -0.59
CA ARG A 191 -14.08 2.07 0.36
C ARG A 191 -14.99 2.97 1.20
N ASP A 192 -14.62 4.23 1.40
CA ASP A 192 -15.33 5.22 2.21
C ASP A 192 -15.96 6.35 1.38
N TRP A 193 -16.05 6.15 0.06
CA TRP A 193 -16.67 7.11 -0.84
C TRP A 193 -18.15 7.29 -0.53
N GLN A 194 -18.63 8.53 -0.60
CA GLN A 194 -20.00 8.90 -0.31
C GLN A 194 -20.64 9.63 -1.48
N LYS A 195 -21.74 9.08 -2.00
CA LYS A 195 -22.50 9.67 -3.11
C LYS A 195 -23.01 11.08 -2.78
N SER A 196 -23.42 11.34 -1.54
CA SER A 196 -23.85 12.65 -1.08
C SER A 196 -22.72 13.68 -1.16
N LYS A 197 -21.52 13.34 -0.73
CA LYS A 197 -20.34 14.21 -0.86
C LYS A 197 -20.01 14.46 -2.33
N ALA A 198 -19.96 13.41 -3.16
CA ALA A 198 -19.69 13.57 -4.59
C ALA A 198 -20.70 14.49 -5.30
N LYS A 199 -21.93 14.57 -4.80
CA LYS A 199 -23.00 15.41 -5.39
C LYS A 199 -23.04 16.82 -4.82
N TYR A 200 -22.80 17.00 -3.52
CA TYR A 200 -23.06 18.24 -2.80
C TYR A 200 -21.81 18.91 -2.23
N ASP A 201 -20.67 18.22 -2.20
CA ASP A 201 -19.42 18.82 -1.78
C ASP A 201 -18.87 19.71 -2.91
N ASN A 202 -18.48 20.92 -2.54
CA ASN A 202 -17.88 21.87 -3.49
C ASN A 202 -16.37 21.62 -3.70
N ASP A 203 -15.81 20.58 -3.10
CA ASP A 203 -14.41 20.21 -3.34
C ASP A 203 -14.26 19.56 -4.73
N PRO A 204 -13.65 20.24 -5.71
CA PRO A 204 -13.48 19.71 -7.07
C PRO A 204 -12.56 18.48 -7.09
N LYS A 205 -11.77 18.26 -6.04
CA LYS A 205 -10.88 17.11 -5.92
C LYS A 205 -11.58 15.84 -5.44
N TYR A 206 -12.80 15.96 -4.86
CA TYR A 206 -13.53 14.78 -4.40
C TYR A 206 -13.97 13.92 -5.59
N PRO A 207 -13.64 12.61 -5.62
CA PRO A 207 -13.96 11.73 -6.74
C PRO A 207 -15.45 11.64 -7.02
N LYS A 208 -15.85 11.69 -8.29
CA LYS A 208 -17.26 11.62 -8.71
C LYS A 208 -17.86 10.22 -8.61
N VAL A 209 -16.99 9.21 -8.63
CA VAL A 209 -17.32 7.77 -8.53
C VAL A 209 -16.42 7.11 -7.50
N PRO A 210 -16.79 5.94 -6.95
CA PRO A 210 -15.95 5.21 -5.95
C PRO A 210 -14.71 4.56 -6.57
N PHE A 211 -14.12 5.19 -7.57
CA PHE A 211 -12.96 4.70 -8.30
C PHE A 211 -12.10 5.86 -8.78
N ALA A 212 -10.78 5.71 -8.71
CA ALA A 212 -9.83 6.68 -9.22
C ALA A 212 -8.69 5.99 -9.99
N ARG A 213 -8.25 6.61 -11.09
CA ARG A 213 -7.02 6.26 -11.80
C ARG A 213 -5.97 7.28 -11.45
N ILE A 214 -4.83 6.82 -10.99
CA ILE A 214 -3.76 7.67 -10.49
C ILE A 214 -2.51 7.35 -11.31
N PRO A 215 -2.18 8.19 -12.31
CA PRO A 215 -0.93 8.04 -13.04
C PRO A 215 0.23 8.36 -12.10
N LEU A 216 1.29 7.55 -12.19
CA LEU A 216 2.51 7.71 -11.41
C LEU A 216 3.68 8.02 -12.34
N ARG A 217 4.69 8.70 -11.80
CA ARG A 217 5.93 8.96 -12.54
C ARG A 217 6.68 7.64 -12.76
N LEU A 218 7.00 7.36 -13.98
CA LEU A 218 7.93 6.29 -14.33
C LEU A 218 9.35 6.86 -14.28
N TRP A 219 10.16 6.30 -13.41
CA TRP A 219 11.58 6.64 -13.29
C TRP A 219 12.37 6.08 -14.47
N ASP A 220 13.49 6.70 -14.78
CA ASP A 220 14.42 6.06 -15.69
C ASP A 220 15.10 4.84 -15.06
N ILE A 221 15.82 4.08 -15.87
CA ILE A 221 16.42 2.82 -15.40
C ILE A 221 17.50 3.05 -14.35
N GLN A 222 18.23 4.16 -14.43
CA GLN A 222 19.26 4.48 -13.47
C GLN A 222 18.67 4.89 -12.12
N GLU A 223 17.64 5.74 -12.13
CA GLU A 223 16.89 6.10 -10.91
C GLU A 223 16.33 4.85 -10.20
N GLN A 224 15.81 3.89 -10.98
CA GLN A 224 15.30 2.63 -10.43
C GLN A 224 16.41 1.77 -9.82
N GLU A 225 17.55 1.66 -10.49
CA GLU A 225 18.73 0.95 -9.98
C GLU A 225 19.26 1.58 -8.71
N ASP A 226 19.51 2.87 -8.73
CA ASP A 226 20.04 3.61 -7.58
C ASP A 226 19.12 3.44 -6.37
N TYR A 227 17.81 3.62 -6.54
CA TYR A 227 16.84 3.41 -5.47
C TYR A 227 16.90 1.99 -4.89
N ILE A 228 16.88 0.96 -5.75
CA ILE A 228 16.88 -0.43 -5.30
C ILE A 228 18.17 -0.76 -4.53
N TYR A 229 19.32 -0.34 -5.04
CA TYR A 229 20.61 -0.62 -4.39
C TYR A 229 20.78 0.17 -3.10
N ASP A 230 20.37 1.44 -3.05
CA ASP A 230 20.36 2.23 -1.82
C ASP A 230 19.46 1.60 -0.75
N ARG A 231 18.30 1.08 -1.17
CA ARG A 231 17.42 0.34 -0.25
C ARG A 231 18.08 -0.95 0.24
N LEU A 232 18.71 -1.74 -0.63
CA LEU A 232 19.37 -3.00 -0.25
C LEU A 232 20.46 -2.80 0.79
N ILE A 233 21.26 -1.74 0.69
CA ILE A 233 22.31 -1.40 1.67
C ILE A 233 21.71 -1.29 3.08
N LEU A 234 20.49 -0.79 3.21
CA LEU A 234 19.82 -0.67 4.51
C LEU A 234 19.39 -2.02 5.12
N PHE A 235 19.32 -3.08 4.30
CA PHE A 235 19.02 -4.44 4.75
C PHE A 235 20.29 -5.26 5.05
N ASP A 236 21.47 -4.71 4.77
CA ASP A 236 22.75 -5.34 5.08
C ASP A 236 23.17 -5.04 6.52
N GLY A 237 22.87 -5.98 7.43
CA GLY A 237 23.22 -5.87 8.85
C GLY A 237 22.04 -5.50 9.75
N ALA A 238 22.34 -4.98 10.94
CA ALA A 238 21.33 -4.51 11.88
C ALA A 238 20.94 -3.07 11.53
N PRO A 239 19.70 -2.82 11.11
CA PRO A 239 19.28 -1.51 10.66
C PRO A 239 19.19 -0.50 11.81
N SER A 240 19.26 0.78 11.45
CA SER A 240 19.03 1.90 12.33
C SER A 240 17.56 2.00 12.75
N GLU A 241 17.25 2.95 13.63
CA GLU A 241 15.88 3.33 13.95
C GLU A 241 15.09 3.73 12.70
N CYS A 242 13.80 3.39 12.65
CA CYS A 242 12.92 3.86 11.59
C CYS A 242 12.87 5.39 11.54
N THR A 243 12.81 5.97 10.35
CA THR A 243 12.66 7.42 10.18
C THR A 243 11.29 7.91 10.66
N PRO A 244 11.08 9.21 10.87
CA PRO A 244 9.76 9.75 11.20
C PRO A 244 8.68 9.38 10.16
N GLU A 245 9.03 9.39 8.87
CA GLU A 245 8.15 9.00 7.77
C GLU A 245 7.79 7.51 7.85
N GLU A 246 8.79 6.64 8.09
CA GLU A 246 8.58 5.21 8.29
C GLU A 246 7.73 4.89 9.52
N LYS A 247 7.76 5.74 10.54
CA LYS A 247 6.92 5.64 11.75
C LYS A 247 5.53 6.21 11.58
N TRP A 248 5.24 6.90 10.46
CA TRP A 248 4.05 7.74 10.26
C TRP A 248 3.90 8.74 11.39
N GLU A 249 5.00 9.37 11.74
CA GLU A 249 5.06 10.28 12.87
C GLU A 249 4.38 11.61 12.51
N SER A 250 3.34 11.94 13.26
CA SER A 250 2.73 13.26 13.16
C SER A 250 3.59 14.28 13.89
N PRO A 251 3.68 15.52 13.39
CA PRO A 251 4.41 16.57 14.10
C PRO A 251 3.72 16.93 15.44
N THR A 252 4.51 17.40 16.40
CA THR A 252 3.97 18.09 17.56
C THR A 252 3.25 19.35 17.11
N VAL A 253 2.02 19.53 17.58
CA VAL A 253 1.18 20.70 17.23
C VAL A 253 0.71 21.43 18.47
N TYR A 254 0.46 22.73 18.32
CA TYR A 254 -0.07 23.60 19.36
C TYR A 254 -1.48 24.03 19.00
N LYS A 255 -2.42 23.92 19.91
CA LYS A 255 -3.81 24.32 19.68
C LYS A 255 -4.22 25.40 20.68
N VAL A 256 -5.01 26.34 20.21
CA VAL A 256 -5.64 27.33 21.10
C VAL A 256 -6.90 26.69 21.67
N MET A 257 -6.91 26.49 22.95
CA MET A 257 -8.00 25.86 23.71
C MET A 257 -8.83 26.89 24.47
N LYS A 258 -10.05 26.54 24.82
CA LYS A 258 -10.92 27.33 25.68
C LYS A 258 -11.45 26.46 26.82
N GLN A 259 -11.35 26.93 28.03
CA GLN A 259 -11.86 26.25 29.21
C GLN A 259 -13.33 25.82 29.04
N GLY A 260 -13.63 24.57 29.41
CA GLY A 260 -14.97 23.99 29.30
C GLY A 260 -15.32 23.49 27.86
N ARG A 261 -14.39 23.61 26.92
CA ARG A 261 -14.59 23.10 25.54
C ARG A 261 -13.66 21.92 25.29
N LYS A 262 -14.23 20.79 24.79
CA LYS A 262 -13.45 19.57 24.44
C LYS A 262 -12.65 19.72 23.14
N SER A 263 -13.13 20.54 22.19
CA SER A 263 -12.45 20.75 20.90
C SER A 263 -11.66 22.05 20.90
N ALA A 264 -10.58 22.08 20.16
CA ALA A 264 -9.78 23.30 19.99
C ALA A 264 -10.63 24.47 19.47
N LEU A 265 -10.33 25.67 19.96
CA LEU A 265 -10.86 26.92 19.43
C LEU A 265 -10.22 27.24 18.08
N ILE A 266 -8.88 27.02 17.98
CA ILE A 266 -8.11 27.14 16.76
C ILE A 266 -7.09 25.98 16.75
N ALA A 267 -7.14 25.14 15.72
CA ALA A 267 -6.17 24.05 15.52
C ALA A 267 -5.25 24.29 14.33
N THR A 268 -5.68 25.11 13.38
CA THR A 268 -4.95 25.38 12.14
C THR A 268 -5.05 26.85 11.75
N ARG A 269 -4.17 27.32 10.88
CA ARG A 269 -4.25 28.64 10.25
C ARG A 269 -4.21 28.50 8.72
N TRP A 270 -4.74 29.49 8.01
CA TRP A 270 -4.64 29.56 6.56
C TRP A 270 -3.37 30.31 6.18
N ILE A 271 -2.57 29.71 5.30
CA ILE A 271 -1.37 30.32 4.67
C ILE A 271 -1.45 29.99 3.18
N ASN A 272 -1.47 30.99 2.30
CA ASN A 272 -1.51 30.81 0.84
C ASN A 272 -2.66 29.87 0.38
N ASN A 273 -3.85 30.06 0.94
CA ASN A 273 -5.05 29.24 0.68
C ASN A 273 -4.96 27.76 1.13
N GLU A 274 -3.95 27.39 1.92
CA GLU A 274 -3.83 26.07 2.53
C GLU A 274 -4.02 26.13 4.03
N LYS A 275 -4.67 25.12 4.62
CA LYS A 275 -4.72 24.95 6.06
C LYS A 275 -3.39 24.37 6.54
N LYS A 276 -2.70 25.06 7.43
CA LYS A 276 -1.45 24.61 8.04
C LYS A 276 -1.64 24.41 9.54
N ASP A 277 -1.01 23.38 10.07
CA ASP A 277 -0.95 23.13 11.52
C ASP A 277 -0.16 24.23 12.25
N LEU A 278 -0.43 24.40 13.52
CA LEU A 278 0.29 25.34 14.38
C LEU A 278 1.48 24.58 15.02
N LEU A 279 2.63 24.68 14.39
CA LEU A 279 3.81 23.90 14.78
C LEU A 279 4.60 24.52 15.96
N THR A 280 4.30 25.77 16.31
CA THR A 280 4.96 26.50 17.40
C THR A 280 3.95 27.25 18.25
N ILE A 281 4.34 27.61 19.49
CA ILE A 281 3.56 28.50 20.34
C ILE A 281 3.34 29.87 19.65
N ALA A 282 4.35 30.38 18.94
CA ALA A 282 4.25 31.63 18.20
C ALA A 282 3.17 31.56 17.10
N ASP A 283 3.05 30.43 16.41
CA ASP A 283 1.99 30.20 15.43
C ASP A 283 0.60 30.25 16.08
N ALA A 284 0.46 29.59 17.23
CA ALA A 284 -0.79 29.55 17.97
C ALA A 284 -1.19 30.96 18.47
N LEU A 285 -0.24 31.73 19.02
CA LEU A 285 -0.46 33.13 19.45
C LEU A 285 -0.85 34.01 18.25
N SER A 286 -0.16 33.88 17.14
CA SER A 286 -0.46 34.63 15.91
C SER A 286 -1.86 34.32 15.40
N ALA A 287 -2.23 33.02 15.35
CA ALA A 287 -3.58 32.59 14.94
C ALA A 287 -4.67 33.07 15.90
N ALA A 288 -4.41 33.08 17.21
CA ALA A 288 -5.33 33.64 18.21
C ALA A 288 -5.53 35.14 17.99
N LYS A 289 -4.45 35.89 17.84
CA LYS A 289 -4.46 37.33 17.57
C LYS A 289 -5.25 37.68 16.32
N ALA A 290 -5.02 36.95 15.22
CA ALA A 290 -5.74 37.15 13.97
C ALA A 290 -7.26 36.97 14.11
N LYS A 291 -7.72 36.10 15.02
CA LYS A 291 -9.13 35.89 15.34
C LYS A 291 -9.61 36.71 16.57
N LYS A 292 -8.83 37.69 16.99
CA LYS A 292 -9.13 38.58 18.12
C LYS A 292 -9.36 37.84 19.46
N HIS A 293 -8.69 36.72 19.67
CA HIS A 293 -8.71 35.99 20.91
C HIS A 293 -7.51 36.41 21.78
N ILE A 294 -7.77 36.68 23.07
CA ILE A 294 -6.73 36.99 24.05
C ILE A 294 -6.39 35.67 24.76
N VAL A 295 -5.14 35.22 24.63
CA VAL A 295 -4.62 34.06 25.34
C VAL A 295 -4.21 34.53 26.76
N ASP A 296 -5.01 34.23 27.75
CA ASP A 296 -4.82 34.65 29.14
C ASP A 296 -4.25 33.52 30.05
N GLY A 297 -4.03 32.35 29.48
CA GLY A 297 -3.50 31.17 30.16
C GLY A 297 -4.54 30.43 31.01
N THR A 298 -5.76 30.96 31.16
CA THR A 298 -6.82 30.39 32.00
C THR A 298 -8.08 30.09 31.20
N LYS A 299 -8.77 31.11 30.71
CA LYS A 299 -9.98 30.92 29.86
C LYS A 299 -9.63 30.51 28.44
N ILE A 300 -8.60 31.11 27.87
CA ILE A 300 -8.03 30.74 26.55
C ILE A 300 -6.54 30.50 26.76
N TYR A 301 -6.11 29.30 26.45
CA TYR A 301 -4.75 28.82 26.64
C TYR A 301 -4.25 28.07 25.44
N ILE A 302 -2.92 27.89 25.36
CA ILE A 302 -2.29 27.07 24.32
C ILE A 302 -1.93 25.74 24.97
N GLU A 303 -2.34 24.67 24.30
CA GLU A 303 -2.05 23.30 24.67
C GLU A 303 -1.16 22.65 23.64
N LYS A 304 -0.12 21.94 24.10
CA LYS A 304 0.79 21.17 23.27
C LYS A 304 0.22 19.76 23.08
N PHE A 305 0.15 19.32 21.85
CA PHE A 305 -0.18 17.95 21.46
C PHE A 305 1.06 17.32 20.87
N GLU A 306 1.64 16.38 21.59
CA GLU A 306 2.82 15.67 21.11
C GLU A 306 2.54 14.91 19.82
N GLY A 307 3.53 14.85 18.95
CA GLY A 307 3.51 13.98 17.78
C GLY A 307 3.44 12.51 18.18
N GLN A 308 2.81 11.70 17.35
CA GLN A 308 2.61 10.29 17.61
C GLN A 308 3.16 9.46 16.46
N ALA A 309 3.95 8.45 16.78
CA ALA A 309 4.45 7.45 15.85
C ALA A 309 3.36 6.38 15.61
N ARG A 310 2.33 6.73 14.84
CA ARG A 310 1.12 5.92 14.64
C ARG A 310 1.42 4.49 14.20
N ARG A 311 2.37 4.31 13.29
CA ARG A 311 2.76 2.96 12.84
C ARG A 311 3.25 2.11 13.99
N CYS A 312 4.08 2.68 14.88
CA CYS A 312 4.62 1.95 16.03
C CYS A 312 3.54 1.57 17.03
N GLN A 313 2.56 2.45 17.25
CA GLN A 313 1.49 2.24 18.22
C GLN A 313 0.45 1.25 17.73
N ASP A 314 -0.03 1.40 16.48
CA ASP A 314 -1.25 0.74 16.03
C ASP A 314 -1.02 -0.36 14.98
N TYR A 315 0.14 -0.37 14.28
CA TYR A 315 0.31 -1.19 13.09
C TYR A 315 1.60 -2.02 13.05
N CYS A 316 2.53 -1.79 13.97
CA CYS A 316 3.83 -2.45 13.95
C CYS A 316 3.81 -3.75 14.75
N LEU A 317 3.69 -4.89 14.07
CA LEU A 317 3.68 -6.21 14.70
C LEU A 317 4.95 -6.52 15.52
N VAL A 318 6.08 -5.92 15.14
CA VAL A 318 7.37 -6.17 15.79
C VAL A 318 7.69 -5.16 16.91
N HIS A 319 6.75 -4.27 17.26
CA HIS A 319 6.99 -3.26 18.29
C HIS A 319 7.41 -3.83 19.65
N PRO A 320 6.96 -5.03 20.10
CA PRO A 320 7.39 -5.57 21.39
C PRO A 320 8.90 -5.87 21.45
N PHE A 321 9.52 -6.11 20.30
CA PHE A 321 10.95 -6.43 20.16
C PHE A 321 11.80 -5.21 19.78
N CYS A 322 11.16 -4.05 19.54
CA CYS A 322 11.85 -2.84 19.06
C CYS A 322 12.42 -2.02 20.24
N LYS A 323 13.74 -1.93 20.33
CA LYS A 323 14.42 -1.13 21.37
C LYS A 323 14.15 0.36 21.31
N TYR A 324 13.67 0.85 20.17
CA TYR A 324 13.35 2.28 19.95
C TYR A 324 11.89 2.62 20.26
N TYR A 325 11.03 1.64 20.39
CA TYR A 325 9.65 1.86 20.80
C TYR A 325 9.58 1.90 22.34
N LYS A 326 9.23 3.05 22.86
CA LYS A 326 9.18 3.25 24.32
C LYS A 326 7.80 2.97 24.93
N GLY A 327 6.81 2.66 24.10
CA GLY A 327 5.41 2.53 24.52
C GLY A 327 4.86 3.85 25.08
N ASP A 328 3.56 3.97 25.17
CA ASP A 328 2.94 4.96 26.04
C ASP A 328 3.10 4.44 27.48
N LYS A 329 4.00 5.08 28.27
CA LYS A 329 4.15 4.82 29.70
C LYS A 329 3.02 5.46 30.46
#